data_3740a75e7b820eae5f7ce0f4b7606daa
#
_entry.id   3740a75e7b820eae5f7ce0f4b7606daa
#
_cell.length_a   1.000
_cell.length_b   1.000
_cell.length_c   1.000
_cell.angle_alpha   90.00
_cell.angle_beta   90.00
_cell.angle_gamma   90.00
#
_symmetry.space_group_name_H-M   'P 1'
#
loop_
_entity.id
_entity.type
_entity.pdbx_description
1 polymer ?
#
loop_
_entity_poly.entity_id
_entity_poly.type
_entity_poly.pdbx_seq_one_letter_code
_entity_poly.pdbx_strand_id
1 'polypeptide(L)'
;MNELIQHIEGINAKSKAEMEANPGTFIGILTTDVEHWAEMGVHTVEDFERYELQTFIYEGHKDAFGVKGRHYDFDSMTLEELKEEAKYIAQAANEAFEAEQKAEEEAVRKFEGFVQEMLKWGTSDRKTAVRWLLEAEKFDAMDLMYGGEVACFKMNLPYRLYQKEFDAIMKEMKPYEEAA
;
A
#
# COMPACT_ATOMS: atom_id res chain seq x y z
N MET A 1 -28.52 2.61 -28.93
CA MET A 1 -27.62 2.93 -27.79
C MET A 1 -26.35 2.12 -28.02
N ASN A 2 -25.16 2.68 -27.82
CA ASN A 2 -23.90 1.96 -28.03
C ASN A 2 -23.77 0.86 -26.99
N GLU A 3 -23.48 -0.38 -27.40
CA GLU A 3 -23.38 -1.58 -26.53
C GLU A 3 -22.32 -1.40 -25.44
N LEU A 4 -21.20 -0.79 -25.79
CA LEU A 4 -20.12 -0.42 -24.83
C LEU A 4 -20.68 0.49 -23.72
N ILE A 5 -21.42 1.54 -24.08
CA ILE A 5 -21.97 2.47 -23.07
C ILE A 5 -23.01 1.79 -22.16
N GLN A 6 -23.86 0.91 -22.71
CA GLN A 6 -24.77 0.11 -21.88
C GLN A 6 -24.02 -0.78 -20.89
N HIS A 7 -22.91 -1.39 -21.31
CA HIS A 7 -22.06 -2.20 -20.44
C HIS A 7 -21.47 -1.35 -19.30
N ILE A 8 -20.91 -0.18 -19.61
CA ILE A 8 -20.34 0.76 -18.65
C ILE A 8 -21.41 1.29 -17.68
N GLU A 9 -22.60 1.63 -18.16
CA GLU A 9 -23.72 2.03 -17.31
C GLU A 9 -24.11 0.92 -16.33
N GLY A 10 -24.07 -0.35 -16.77
CA GLY A 10 -24.28 -1.51 -15.92
C GLY A 10 -23.24 -1.65 -14.81
N ILE A 11 -21.96 -1.39 -15.10
CA ILE A 11 -20.88 -1.35 -14.10
C ILE A 11 -21.13 -0.21 -13.11
N ASN A 12 -21.41 0.99 -13.61
CA ASN A 12 -21.68 2.16 -12.80
C ASN A 12 -22.88 1.99 -11.87
N ALA A 13 -23.93 1.31 -12.33
CA ALA A 13 -25.09 1.00 -11.51
C ALA A 13 -24.74 0.06 -10.34
N LYS A 14 -23.90 -0.97 -10.58
CA LYS A 14 -23.39 -1.86 -9.53
C LYS A 14 -22.53 -1.10 -8.51
N SER A 15 -21.61 -0.26 -8.99
CA SER A 15 -20.75 0.56 -8.12
C SER A 15 -21.57 1.51 -7.22
N LYS A 16 -22.62 2.14 -7.77
CA LYS A 16 -23.53 2.99 -6.98
C LYS A 16 -24.29 2.20 -5.93
N ALA A 17 -24.84 1.05 -6.29
CA ALA A 17 -25.54 0.18 -5.34
C ALA A 17 -24.63 -0.30 -4.21
N GLU A 18 -23.36 -0.59 -4.52
CA GLU A 18 -22.35 -0.97 -3.52
C GLU A 18 -22.02 0.18 -2.55
N MET A 19 -21.83 1.40 -3.07
CA MET A 19 -21.62 2.59 -2.23
C MET A 19 -22.83 2.90 -1.34
N GLU A 20 -24.06 2.67 -1.83
CA GLU A 20 -25.29 2.84 -1.05
C GLU A 20 -25.40 1.78 0.06
N ALA A 21 -25.02 0.53 -0.23
CA ALA A 21 -25.07 -0.57 0.73
C ALA A 21 -23.97 -0.45 1.81
N ASN A 22 -22.84 0.17 1.49
CA ASN A 22 -21.66 0.28 2.34
C ASN A 22 -21.25 1.75 2.53
N PRO A 23 -21.93 2.53 3.43
CA PRO A 23 -21.61 3.93 3.67
C PRO A 23 -20.14 4.13 4.08
N GLY A 24 -19.45 5.00 3.37
CA GLY A 24 -18.01 5.25 3.57
C GLY A 24 -17.11 4.57 2.54
N THR A 25 -17.62 3.67 1.72
CA THR A 25 -16.92 3.12 0.56
C THR A 25 -17.01 4.11 -0.60
N PHE A 26 -15.88 4.41 -1.25
CA PHE A 26 -15.84 5.20 -2.47
C PHE A 26 -15.42 4.30 -3.64
N ILE A 27 -16.24 4.25 -4.69
CA ILE A 27 -15.95 3.55 -5.93
C ILE A 27 -16.03 4.56 -7.08
N GLY A 28 -14.99 4.64 -7.89
CA GLY A 28 -14.96 5.50 -9.07
C GLY A 28 -16.10 5.16 -10.05
N ILE A 29 -16.68 6.18 -10.65
CA ILE A 29 -17.71 6.02 -11.69
C ILE A 29 -17.04 6.27 -13.05
N LEU A 30 -17.19 5.32 -13.96
CA LEU A 30 -16.63 5.39 -15.30
C LEU A 30 -17.41 6.39 -16.15
N THR A 31 -16.72 7.11 -17.01
CA THR A 31 -17.37 8.01 -17.99
C THR A 31 -18.19 7.22 -19.00
N THR A 32 -19.31 7.79 -19.40
CA THR A 32 -20.16 7.26 -20.48
C THR A 32 -19.95 8.00 -21.80
N ASP A 33 -18.91 8.83 -21.88
CA ASP A 33 -18.53 9.55 -23.09
C ASP A 33 -17.87 8.59 -24.10
N VAL A 34 -18.52 8.42 -25.24
CA VAL A 34 -18.04 7.54 -26.33
C VAL A 34 -16.74 8.07 -26.94
N GLU A 35 -16.57 9.39 -27.05
CA GLU A 35 -15.39 10.00 -27.65
C GLU A 35 -14.16 9.74 -26.77
N HIS A 36 -14.33 9.84 -25.47
CA HIS A 36 -13.27 9.51 -24.51
C HIS A 36 -12.75 8.08 -24.70
N TRP A 37 -13.64 7.10 -24.81
CA TRP A 37 -13.24 5.71 -25.00
C TRP A 37 -12.61 5.47 -26.38
N ALA A 38 -13.14 6.11 -27.41
CA ALA A 38 -12.59 6.02 -28.76
C ALA A 38 -11.16 6.58 -28.87
N GLU A 39 -10.87 7.68 -28.17
CA GLU A 39 -9.49 8.23 -28.07
C GLU A 39 -8.50 7.26 -27.42
N MET A 40 -8.98 6.38 -26.53
CA MET A 40 -8.20 5.33 -25.90
C MET A 40 -8.15 4.02 -26.71
N GLY A 41 -8.73 4.01 -27.91
CA GLY A 41 -8.81 2.82 -28.77
C GLY A 41 -9.85 1.78 -28.33
N VAL A 42 -10.79 2.16 -27.45
CA VAL A 42 -11.83 1.28 -26.90
C VAL A 42 -13.14 1.55 -27.63
N HIS A 43 -13.55 0.63 -28.50
CA HIS A 43 -14.73 0.76 -29.36
C HIS A 43 -15.82 -0.26 -29.06
N THR A 44 -15.44 -1.40 -28.47
CA THR A 44 -16.31 -2.54 -28.16
C THR A 44 -16.22 -2.92 -26.68
N VAL A 45 -17.13 -3.79 -26.23
CA VAL A 45 -17.05 -4.36 -24.85
C VAL A 45 -15.77 -5.20 -24.68
N GLU A 46 -15.34 -5.92 -25.72
CA GLU A 46 -14.11 -6.71 -25.69
C GLU A 46 -12.88 -5.81 -25.56
N ASP A 47 -12.82 -4.67 -26.30
CA ASP A 47 -11.73 -3.69 -26.15
C ASP A 47 -11.69 -3.13 -24.73
N PHE A 48 -12.87 -2.87 -24.15
CA PHE A 48 -12.99 -2.39 -22.78
C PHE A 48 -12.48 -3.43 -21.76
N GLU A 49 -12.88 -4.70 -21.90
CA GLU A 49 -12.37 -5.78 -21.03
C GLU A 49 -10.84 -5.90 -21.14
N ARG A 50 -10.29 -5.82 -22.35
CA ARG A 50 -8.83 -5.84 -22.55
C ARG A 50 -8.15 -4.67 -21.87
N TYR A 51 -8.68 -3.46 -22.06
CA TYR A 51 -8.14 -2.25 -21.44
C TYR A 51 -8.12 -2.33 -19.91
N GLU A 52 -9.21 -2.77 -19.29
CA GLU A 52 -9.30 -2.96 -17.85
C GLU A 52 -8.30 -4.01 -17.35
N LEU A 53 -8.17 -5.15 -18.04
CA LEU A 53 -7.22 -6.20 -17.67
C LEU A 53 -5.76 -5.74 -17.82
N GLN A 54 -5.42 -5.05 -18.89
CA GLN A 54 -4.08 -4.50 -19.11
C GLN A 54 -3.72 -3.48 -18.02
N THR A 55 -4.64 -2.57 -17.71
CA THR A 55 -4.48 -1.59 -16.65
C THR A 55 -4.30 -2.27 -15.29
N PHE A 56 -5.13 -3.26 -14.99
CA PHE A 56 -5.05 -4.03 -13.74
C PHE A 56 -3.70 -4.76 -13.62
N ILE A 57 -3.26 -5.48 -14.66
CA ILE A 57 -1.98 -6.19 -14.67
C ILE A 57 -0.82 -5.19 -14.50
N TYR A 58 -0.84 -4.09 -15.24
CA TYR A 58 0.24 -3.10 -15.21
C TYR A 58 0.41 -2.46 -13.84
N GLU A 59 -0.67 -2.02 -13.22
CA GLU A 59 -0.64 -1.37 -11.90
C GLU A 59 -0.52 -2.40 -10.77
N GLY A 60 -1.28 -3.48 -10.81
CA GLY A 60 -1.29 -4.54 -9.78
C GLY A 60 0.04 -5.28 -9.66
N HIS A 61 0.84 -5.31 -10.73
CA HIS A 61 2.20 -5.86 -10.68
C HIS A 61 3.08 -5.12 -9.66
N LYS A 62 2.80 -3.83 -9.41
CA LYS A 62 3.50 -3.07 -8.38
C LYS A 62 3.14 -3.57 -6.97
N ASP A 63 1.88 -3.89 -6.76
CA ASP A 63 1.41 -4.40 -5.45
C ASP A 63 1.94 -5.81 -5.18
N ALA A 64 2.07 -6.63 -6.24
CA ALA A 64 2.61 -7.98 -6.15
C ALA A 64 4.14 -8.03 -6.01
N PHE A 65 4.88 -7.19 -6.76
CA PHE A 65 6.34 -7.32 -6.94
C PHE A 65 7.14 -6.02 -6.73
N GLY A 66 6.50 -4.95 -6.30
CA GLY A 66 7.14 -3.65 -6.01
C GLY A 66 7.44 -2.78 -7.24
N VAL A 67 7.21 -3.28 -8.45
CA VAL A 67 7.48 -2.57 -9.72
C VAL A 67 6.30 -2.72 -10.68
N LYS A 68 6.04 -1.68 -11.50
CA LYS A 68 4.97 -1.75 -12.51
C LYS A 68 5.29 -2.74 -13.63
N GLY A 69 4.27 -3.34 -14.21
CA GLY A 69 4.35 -4.36 -15.27
C GLY A 69 4.79 -3.83 -16.65
N ARG A 70 5.92 -3.11 -16.73
CA ARG A 70 6.41 -2.49 -17.97
C ARG A 70 6.97 -3.47 -19.00
N HIS A 71 7.19 -4.72 -18.61
CA HIS A 71 7.76 -5.75 -19.46
C HIS A 71 6.73 -6.52 -20.28
N TYR A 72 5.43 -6.33 -19.99
CA TYR A 72 4.37 -7.00 -20.75
C TYR A 72 4.21 -6.42 -22.15
N ASP A 73 4.13 -7.30 -23.13
CA ASP A 73 3.70 -7.00 -24.49
C ASP A 73 2.20 -7.33 -24.62
N PHE A 74 1.37 -6.42 -24.14
CA PHE A 74 -0.08 -6.61 -24.08
C PHE A 74 -0.72 -6.81 -25.47
N ASP A 75 -0.10 -6.26 -26.52
CA ASP A 75 -0.63 -6.37 -27.89
C ASP A 75 -0.55 -7.80 -28.42
N SER A 76 0.44 -8.57 -27.95
CA SER A 76 0.61 -9.97 -28.33
C SER A 76 -0.28 -10.95 -27.55
N MET A 77 -0.84 -10.52 -26.42
CA MET A 77 -1.64 -11.38 -25.54
C MET A 77 -3.10 -11.50 -26.00
N THR A 78 -3.63 -12.70 -25.97
CA THR A 78 -5.07 -12.96 -26.14
C THR A 78 -5.87 -12.51 -24.89
N LEU A 79 -7.18 -12.35 -25.03
CA LEU A 79 -8.03 -11.98 -23.90
C LEU A 79 -7.99 -13.03 -22.76
N GLU A 80 -7.89 -14.32 -23.12
CA GLU A 80 -7.78 -15.40 -22.12
C GLU A 80 -6.44 -15.34 -21.38
N GLU A 81 -5.34 -15.07 -22.08
CA GLU A 81 -4.03 -14.89 -21.44
C GLU A 81 -4.02 -13.70 -20.50
N LEU A 82 -4.67 -12.58 -20.87
CA LEU A 82 -4.84 -11.43 -19.98
C LEU A 82 -5.64 -11.79 -18.73
N LYS A 83 -6.72 -12.57 -18.85
CA LYS A 83 -7.52 -13.01 -17.70
C LYS A 83 -6.73 -13.91 -16.75
N GLU A 84 -5.97 -14.85 -17.28
CA GLU A 84 -5.12 -15.73 -16.44
C GLU A 84 -4.01 -14.94 -15.76
N GLU A 85 -3.38 -14.01 -16.47
CA GLU A 85 -2.33 -13.16 -15.90
C GLU A 85 -2.89 -12.22 -14.82
N ALA A 86 -4.05 -11.59 -15.06
CA ALA A 86 -4.72 -10.75 -14.06
C ALA A 86 -5.04 -11.55 -12.78
N LYS A 87 -5.48 -12.79 -12.91
CA LYS A 87 -5.72 -13.68 -11.78
C LYS A 87 -4.44 -14.02 -11.02
N TYR A 88 -3.34 -14.30 -11.74
CA TYR A 88 -2.04 -14.53 -11.14
C TYR A 88 -1.55 -13.29 -10.36
N ILE A 89 -1.63 -12.10 -10.96
CA ILE A 89 -1.25 -10.84 -10.31
C ILE A 89 -2.10 -10.57 -9.07
N ALA A 90 -3.42 -10.79 -9.13
CA ALA A 90 -4.30 -10.62 -7.98
C ALA A 90 -3.92 -11.56 -6.82
N GLN A 91 -3.59 -12.82 -7.12
CA GLN A 91 -3.15 -13.77 -6.11
C GLN A 91 -1.81 -13.35 -5.50
N ALA A 92 -0.81 -13.00 -6.34
CA ALA A 92 0.49 -12.57 -5.88
C ALA A 92 0.43 -11.29 -5.02
N ALA A 93 -0.43 -10.33 -5.39
CA ALA A 93 -0.65 -9.12 -4.60
C ALA A 93 -1.27 -9.44 -3.22
N ASN A 94 -2.23 -10.34 -3.15
CA ASN A 94 -2.79 -10.80 -1.89
C ASN A 94 -1.76 -11.50 -1.00
N GLU A 95 -0.93 -12.38 -1.59
CA GLU A 95 0.15 -13.05 -0.86
C GLU A 95 1.18 -12.06 -0.32
N ALA A 96 1.56 -11.05 -1.12
CA ALA A 96 2.46 -9.98 -0.70
C ALA A 96 1.86 -9.16 0.45
N PHE A 97 0.59 -8.78 0.35
CA PHE A 97 -0.12 -8.07 1.41
C PHE A 97 -0.19 -8.86 2.72
N GLU A 98 -0.52 -10.16 2.66
CA GLU A 98 -0.54 -11.02 3.86
C GLU A 98 0.86 -11.17 4.48
N ALA A 99 1.90 -11.26 3.65
CA ALA A 99 3.28 -11.33 4.12
C ALA A 99 3.70 -10.02 4.83
N GLU A 100 3.32 -8.87 4.27
CA GLU A 100 3.57 -7.56 4.88
C GLU A 100 2.85 -7.42 6.23
N GLN A 101 1.57 -7.81 6.32
CA GLN A 101 0.82 -7.80 7.58
C GLN A 101 1.48 -8.68 8.66
N LYS A 102 1.91 -9.89 8.31
CA LYS A 102 2.61 -10.78 9.23
C LYS A 102 3.95 -10.20 9.69
N ALA A 103 4.69 -9.56 8.79
CA ALA A 103 5.95 -8.89 9.12
C ALA A 103 5.73 -7.69 10.06
N GLU A 104 4.68 -6.88 9.83
CA GLU A 104 4.28 -5.79 10.72
C GLU A 104 3.93 -6.32 12.13
N GLU A 105 3.09 -7.36 12.22
CA GLU A 105 2.71 -7.98 13.48
C GLU A 105 3.93 -8.53 14.24
N GLU A 106 4.85 -9.17 13.53
CA GLU A 106 6.09 -9.68 14.13
C GLU A 106 6.99 -8.55 14.63
N ALA A 107 7.13 -7.46 13.88
CA ALA A 107 7.90 -6.29 14.29
C ALA A 107 7.30 -5.65 15.55
N VAL A 108 5.98 -5.48 15.60
CA VAL A 108 5.26 -4.98 16.79
C VAL A 108 5.54 -5.90 17.99
N ARG A 109 5.40 -7.20 17.83
CA ARG A 109 5.64 -8.17 18.91
C ARG A 109 7.08 -8.12 19.43
N LYS A 110 8.06 -8.01 18.53
CA LYS A 110 9.49 -7.88 18.90
C LYS A 110 9.74 -6.58 19.64
N PHE A 111 9.25 -5.46 19.11
CA PHE A 111 9.43 -4.16 19.72
C PHE A 111 8.84 -4.10 21.13
N GLU A 112 7.57 -4.49 21.29
CA GLU A 112 6.92 -4.53 22.61
C GLU A 112 7.62 -5.51 23.56
N GLY A 113 8.11 -6.64 23.05
CA GLY A 113 8.93 -7.59 23.83
C GLY A 113 10.18 -6.93 24.41
N PHE A 114 10.95 -6.20 23.60
CA PHE A 114 12.13 -5.46 24.05
C PHE A 114 11.77 -4.36 25.08
N VAL A 115 10.70 -3.63 24.86
CA VAL A 115 10.22 -2.64 25.84
C VAL A 115 9.92 -3.31 27.19
N GLN A 116 9.22 -4.45 27.18
CA GLN A 116 8.91 -5.17 28.41
C GLN A 116 10.17 -5.74 29.10
N GLU A 117 11.16 -6.22 28.36
CA GLU A 117 12.43 -6.68 28.94
C GLU A 117 13.20 -5.53 29.61
N MET A 118 13.28 -4.38 28.96
CA MET A 118 13.93 -3.21 29.55
C MET A 118 13.26 -2.75 30.83
N LEU A 119 11.94 -2.77 30.87
CA LEU A 119 11.18 -2.45 32.09
C LEU A 119 11.50 -3.46 33.20
N LYS A 120 11.67 -4.74 32.92
CA LYS A 120 12.08 -5.77 33.89
C LYS A 120 13.52 -5.57 34.38
N TRP A 121 14.41 -5.06 33.53
CA TRP A 121 15.80 -4.78 33.89
C TRP A 121 16.00 -3.47 34.64
N GLY A 122 14.93 -2.72 34.89
CA GLY A 122 14.94 -1.56 35.81
C GLY A 122 14.94 -0.22 35.10
N THR A 123 14.55 -0.12 33.84
CA THR A 123 14.21 1.19 33.26
C THR A 123 13.02 1.78 34.04
N SER A 124 13.04 3.09 34.26
CA SER A 124 12.06 3.78 35.10
C SER A 124 10.62 3.71 34.54
N ASP A 125 10.49 3.77 33.20
CA ASP A 125 9.22 3.83 32.53
C ASP A 125 9.33 3.47 31.02
N ARG A 126 8.18 3.34 30.36
CA ARG A 126 8.09 3.03 28.93
C ARG A 126 8.81 4.09 28.05
N LYS A 127 8.68 5.38 28.38
CA LYS A 127 9.32 6.45 27.61
C LYS A 127 10.84 6.27 27.58
N THR A 128 11.45 5.92 28.71
CA THR A 128 12.88 5.64 28.84
C THR A 128 13.27 4.40 28.04
N ALA A 129 12.50 3.32 28.15
CA ALA A 129 12.75 2.07 27.40
C ALA A 129 12.69 2.31 25.88
N VAL A 130 11.64 2.98 25.40
CA VAL A 130 11.47 3.33 23.98
C VAL A 130 12.60 4.27 23.51
N ARG A 131 12.98 5.26 24.31
CA ARG A 131 14.11 6.16 24.00
C ARG A 131 15.41 5.38 23.75
N TRP A 132 15.74 4.41 24.59
CA TRP A 132 16.95 3.59 24.41
C TRP A 132 16.91 2.76 23.14
N LEU A 133 15.72 2.23 22.77
CA LEU A 133 15.53 1.53 21.51
C LEU A 133 15.74 2.47 20.31
N LEU A 134 15.19 3.67 20.36
CA LEU A 134 15.37 4.67 19.30
C LEU A 134 16.84 5.15 19.21
N GLU A 135 17.51 5.36 20.34
CA GLU A 135 18.94 5.75 20.35
C GLU A 135 19.83 4.66 19.73
N ALA A 136 19.47 3.38 19.87
CA ALA A 136 20.19 2.28 19.25
C ALA A 136 20.14 2.28 17.71
N GLU A 137 19.08 2.86 17.11
CA GLU A 137 18.91 2.98 15.66
C GLU A 137 19.79 4.06 14.99
N LYS A 138 20.47 4.88 15.80
CA LYS A 138 21.44 5.88 15.32
C LYS A 138 20.85 6.88 14.32
N PHE A 139 19.77 7.55 14.68
CA PHE A 139 19.14 8.57 13.83
C PHE A 139 20.07 9.79 13.64
N ASP A 140 20.26 10.19 12.39
CA ASP A 140 20.98 11.42 12.07
C ASP A 140 20.09 12.68 12.21
N ALA A 141 20.63 13.84 11.87
CA ALA A 141 19.91 15.10 11.98
C ALA A 141 18.70 15.18 11.03
N MET A 142 18.78 14.55 9.86
CA MET A 142 17.68 14.50 8.89
C MET A 142 16.57 13.56 9.38
N ASP A 143 16.93 12.40 9.88
CA ASP A 143 16.01 11.45 10.49
C ASP A 143 15.20 12.11 11.63
N LEU A 144 15.89 12.84 12.52
CA LEU A 144 15.22 13.54 13.63
C LEU A 144 14.29 14.65 13.15
N MET A 145 14.58 15.27 12.00
CA MET A 145 13.69 16.28 11.42
C MET A 145 12.37 15.65 10.91
N TYR A 146 12.42 14.44 10.37
CA TYR A 146 11.22 13.68 9.95
C TYR A 146 10.51 13.01 11.13
N GLY A 147 11.19 12.85 12.26
CA GLY A 147 10.60 12.38 13.51
C GLY A 147 10.11 10.95 13.49
N GLY A 148 8.99 10.71 14.19
CA GLY A 148 8.44 9.38 14.41
C GLY A 148 8.04 8.63 13.14
N GLU A 149 7.80 9.33 12.04
CA GLU A 149 7.50 8.69 10.75
C GLU A 149 8.70 7.87 10.26
N VAL A 150 9.89 8.46 10.25
CA VAL A 150 11.11 7.76 9.86
C VAL A 150 11.46 6.64 10.83
N ALA A 151 11.23 6.85 12.13
CA ALA A 151 11.46 5.79 13.12
C ALA A 151 10.54 4.59 12.87
N CYS A 152 9.25 4.80 12.63
CA CYS A 152 8.31 3.74 12.28
C CYS A 152 8.77 3.00 11.00
N PHE A 153 9.18 3.74 9.98
CA PHE A 153 9.68 3.16 8.73
C PHE A 153 10.92 2.27 8.95
N LYS A 154 11.95 2.78 9.63
CA LYS A 154 13.20 2.04 9.89
C LYS A 154 12.98 0.79 10.74
N MET A 155 12.04 0.85 11.68
CA MET A 155 11.72 -0.26 12.58
C MET A 155 10.61 -1.17 12.05
N ASN A 156 10.09 -0.91 10.86
CA ASN A 156 8.94 -1.62 10.26
C ASN A 156 7.72 -1.67 11.20
N LEU A 157 7.44 -0.56 11.87
CA LEU A 157 6.33 -0.43 12.82
C LEU A 157 5.18 0.40 12.24
N PRO A 158 3.92 0.08 12.56
CA PRO A 158 2.77 0.81 12.02
C PRO A 158 2.70 2.23 12.55
N TYR A 159 2.68 3.20 11.63
CA TYR A 159 2.56 4.64 11.94
C TYR A 159 1.40 4.96 12.89
N ARG A 160 0.24 4.34 12.63
CA ARG A 160 -0.98 4.55 13.43
C ARG A 160 -0.81 4.28 14.92
N LEU A 161 0.14 3.41 15.29
CA LEU A 161 0.35 3.00 16.68
C LEU A 161 1.49 3.77 17.36
N TYR A 162 2.58 4.04 16.65
CA TYR A 162 3.84 4.47 17.27
C TYR A 162 4.30 5.88 16.91
N GLN A 163 3.88 6.44 15.78
CA GLN A 163 4.38 7.72 15.31
C GLN A 163 4.31 8.83 16.38
N LYS A 164 3.17 8.96 17.05
CA LYS A 164 2.99 10.03 18.07
C LYS A 164 3.88 9.85 19.29
N GLU A 165 4.08 8.60 19.72
CA GLU A 165 4.98 8.26 20.83
C GLU A 165 6.43 8.58 20.44
N PHE A 166 6.86 8.18 19.26
CA PHE A 166 8.20 8.42 18.75
C PHE A 166 8.47 9.90 18.51
N ASP A 167 7.54 10.65 17.92
CA ASP A 167 7.63 12.12 17.78
C ASP A 167 7.90 12.81 19.11
N ALA A 168 7.20 12.40 20.16
CA ALA A 168 7.36 13.00 21.47
C ALA A 168 8.75 12.74 22.08
N ILE A 169 9.34 11.58 21.80
CA ILE A 169 10.67 11.19 22.30
C ILE A 169 11.78 11.81 21.44
N MET A 170 11.66 11.71 20.12
CA MET A 170 12.70 12.14 19.19
C MET A 170 12.94 13.66 19.23
N LYS A 171 11.95 14.46 19.58
CA LYS A 171 12.13 15.92 19.84
C LYS A 171 13.14 16.24 20.93
N GLU A 172 13.40 15.30 21.82
CA GLU A 172 14.34 15.45 22.94
C GLU A 172 15.69 14.76 22.67
N MET A 173 15.83 14.04 21.52
CA MET A 173 17.04 13.31 21.14
C MET A 173 18.05 14.24 20.45
N LYS A 174 19.32 13.87 20.55
CA LYS A 174 20.41 14.46 19.77
C LYS A 174 20.71 13.59 18.57
N PRO A 175 21.12 14.17 17.43
CA PRO A 175 21.54 13.40 16.29
C PRO A 175 22.76 12.53 16.63
N TYR A 176 22.79 11.33 16.03
CA TYR A 176 23.96 10.48 16.08
C TYR A 176 25.08 11.11 15.24
N GLU A 177 26.24 11.31 15.84
CA GLU A 177 27.45 11.74 15.17
C GLU A 177 28.43 10.56 15.15
N GLU A 178 28.83 10.12 13.95
CA GLU A 178 29.88 9.11 13.85
C GLU A 178 31.16 9.69 14.49
N ALA A 179 31.76 8.95 15.42
CA ALA A 179 33.02 9.34 16.01
C ALA A 179 34.11 9.35 14.91
N ALA A 180 34.72 10.53 14.68
CA ALA A 180 35.75 10.74 13.67
C ALA A 180 37.03 9.94 13.99
#